data_89a1d933ea4dc6cd4f45343f7b3fb599
#
_entry.id   89a1d933ea4dc6cd4f45343f7b3fb599
#
_cell.length_a   1.000
_cell.length_b   1.000
_cell.length_c   1.000
_cell.angle_alpha   90.00
_cell.angle_beta   90.00
_cell.angle_gamma   90.00
#
_symmetry.space_group_name_H-M   'P 1'
#
loop_
_entity.id
_entity.type
_entity.pdbx_description
1 polymer ?
#
loop_
_entity_poly.entity_id
_entity_poly.type
_entity_poly.pdbx_seq_one_letter_code
_entity_poly.pdbx_strand_id
1 'polypeptide(L)'
;MILADTDVLIEIFDKNSNKGAAALQRIEDAGEDISLTSLNLHEILYGMYKYADKQKPEKIMVLDVMDFTKEDAALSARLEVKAEKKGNKVPRFDAMIAAVAINRGFKLFTFNKDHFDGFEELDLF
;
A
#
# COMPACT_ATOMS: atom_id res chain seq x y z
N MET A 1 5.20 12.18 0.50
CA MET A 1 5.40 10.73 0.25
C MET A 1 4.06 10.04 0.17
N ILE A 2 3.86 9.28 -0.88
CA ILE A 2 2.66 8.45 -1.08
C ILE A 2 3.03 7.00 -0.80
N LEU A 3 2.27 6.34 0.06
CA LEU A 3 2.39 4.90 0.28
C LEU A 3 1.45 4.20 -0.71
N ALA A 4 1.98 3.43 -1.63
CA ALA A 4 1.18 2.75 -2.65
C ALA A 4 0.84 1.34 -2.21
N ASP A 5 -0.44 0.98 -2.33
CA ASP A 5 -0.92 -0.38 -2.11
C ASP A 5 -0.49 -1.30 -3.26
N THR A 6 -0.51 -2.58 -3.02
CA THR A 6 -0.10 -3.60 -3.99
C THR A 6 -0.85 -3.47 -5.32
N ASP A 7 -2.17 -3.24 -5.28
CA ASP A 7 -2.99 -3.12 -6.49
C ASP A 7 -2.56 -1.95 -7.38
N VAL A 8 -2.16 -0.84 -6.79
CA VAL A 8 -1.64 0.33 -7.51
C VAL A 8 -0.27 0.02 -8.12
N LEU A 9 0.61 -0.59 -7.34
CA LEU A 9 1.96 -0.92 -7.80
C LEU A 9 1.98 -1.92 -8.94
N ILE A 10 1.12 -2.94 -8.89
CA ILE A 10 0.98 -3.92 -9.96
C ILE A 10 0.65 -3.21 -11.28
N GLU A 11 -0.28 -2.27 -11.26
CA GLU A 11 -0.67 -1.52 -12.45
C GLU A 11 0.44 -0.57 -12.93
N ILE A 12 1.12 0.11 -12.01
CA ILE A 12 2.23 1.02 -12.38
C ILE A 12 3.38 0.26 -13.05
N PHE A 13 3.69 -0.95 -12.58
CA PHE A 13 4.77 -1.76 -13.16
C PHE A 13 4.35 -2.53 -14.42
N ASP A 14 3.08 -2.53 -14.77
CA ASP A 14 2.60 -3.07 -16.03
C ASP A 14 2.67 -2.00 -17.13
N LYS A 15 3.60 -2.15 -18.06
CA LYS A 15 3.84 -1.20 -19.16
C LYS A 15 2.62 -1.00 -20.06
N ASN A 16 1.70 -1.97 -20.09
CA ASN A 16 0.52 -1.92 -20.95
C ASN A 16 -0.72 -1.40 -20.20
N SER A 17 -0.58 -1.05 -18.93
CA SER A 17 -1.71 -0.60 -18.11
C SER A 17 -1.94 0.91 -18.25
N ASN A 18 -3.07 1.29 -18.83
CA ASN A 18 -3.52 2.69 -18.84
C ASN A 18 -3.83 3.20 -17.43
N LYS A 19 -4.35 2.32 -16.59
CA LYS A 19 -4.66 2.62 -15.19
C LYS A 19 -3.38 2.90 -14.39
N GLY A 20 -2.32 2.13 -14.65
CA GLY A 20 -1.02 2.34 -14.04
C GLY A 20 -0.37 3.64 -14.48
N ALA A 21 -0.43 3.95 -15.77
CA ALA A 21 0.08 5.22 -16.31
C ALA A 21 -0.65 6.43 -15.70
N ALA A 22 -1.97 6.35 -15.57
CA ALA A 22 -2.77 7.40 -14.94
C ALA A 22 -2.45 7.56 -13.45
N ALA A 23 -2.23 6.46 -12.74
CA ALA A 23 -1.86 6.48 -11.33
C ALA A 23 -0.50 7.16 -11.13
N LEU A 24 0.49 6.79 -11.95
CA LEU A 24 1.82 7.39 -11.89
C LEU A 24 1.77 8.89 -12.18
N GLN A 25 0.97 9.29 -13.18
CA GLN A 25 0.79 10.70 -13.53
C GLN A 25 0.19 11.50 -12.37
N ARG A 26 -0.77 10.93 -11.65
CA ARG A 26 -1.35 11.59 -10.45
C ARG A 26 -0.30 11.84 -9.38
N ILE A 27 0.59 10.88 -9.15
CA ILE A 27 1.68 11.01 -8.16
C ILE A 27 2.65 12.10 -8.60
N GLU A 28 3.04 12.09 -9.86
CA GLU A 28 3.94 13.10 -10.44
C GLU A 28 3.33 14.51 -10.38
N ASP A 29 2.07 14.66 -10.74
CA ASP A 29 1.35 15.94 -10.71
C ASP A 29 1.24 16.49 -9.29
N ALA A 30 1.16 15.62 -8.29
CA ALA A 30 1.14 16.01 -6.88
C ALA A 30 2.52 16.38 -6.33
N GLY A 31 3.59 16.16 -7.11
CA GLY A 31 4.96 16.40 -6.68
C GLY A 31 5.41 15.48 -5.56
N GLU A 32 4.84 14.28 -5.50
CA GLU A 32 5.09 13.33 -4.42
C GLU A 32 6.01 12.20 -4.87
N ASP A 33 6.75 11.64 -3.93
CA ASP A 33 7.52 10.43 -4.14
C ASP A 33 6.68 9.22 -3.72
N ILE A 34 6.95 8.08 -4.34
CA ILE A 34 6.24 6.82 -4.09
C ILE A 34 7.06 5.94 -3.14
N SER A 35 6.36 5.28 -2.23
CA SER A 35 6.92 4.28 -1.33
C SER A 35 5.96 3.10 -1.23
N LEU A 36 6.44 2.02 -0.62
CA LEU A 36 5.61 0.86 -0.29
C LEU A 36 6.05 0.30 1.06
N THR A 37 5.25 -0.57 1.64
CA THR A 37 5.65 -1.28 2.86
C THR A 37 6.43 -2.54 2.52
N SER A 38 7.22 -3.06 3.49
CA SER A 38 7.85 -4.37 3.37
C SER A 38 6.81 -5.50 3.19
N LEU A 39 5.60 -5.30 3.71
CA LEU A 39 4.47 -6.23 3.52
C LEU A 39 4.01 -6.27 2.06
N ASN A 40 3.82 -5.10 1.45
CA ASN A 40 3.49 -4.99 0.02
C ASN A 40 4.60 -5.56 -0.85
N LEU A 41 5.85 -5.29 -0.49
CA LEU A 41 7.00 -5.80 -1.21
C LEU A 41 7.00 -7.34 -1.24
N HIS A 42 6.74 -7.98 -0.10
CA HIS A 42 6.61 -9.44 -0.04
C HIS A 42 5.53 -9.95 -1.01
N GLU A 43 4.36 -9.34 -0.96
CA GLU A 43 3.22 -9.75 -1.80
C GLU A 43 3.53 -9.63 -3.29
N ILE A 44 4.14 -8.51 -3.68
CA ILE A 44 4.50 -8.27 -5.08
C ILE A 44 5.59 -9.22 -5.55
N LEU A 45 6.65 -9.40 -4.76
CA LEU A 45 7.74 -10.31 -5.11
C LEU A 45 7.26 -11.76 -5.18
N TYR A 46 6.39 -12.16 -4.27
CA TYR A 46 5.76 -13.48 -4.32
C TYR A 46 5.06 -13.70 -5.66
N GLY A 47 4.27 -12.73 -6.10
CA GLY A 47 3.58 -12.80 -7.38
C GLY A 47 4.54 -12.84 -8.57
N MET A 48 5.59 -12.03 -8.53
CA MET A 48 6.60 -12.00 -9.59
C MET A 48 7.34 -13.34 -9.72
N TYR A 49 7.75 -13.92 -8.60
CA TYR A 49 8.47 -15.20 -8.61
C TYR A 49 7.59 -16.38 -9.01
N LYS A 50 6.29 -16.32 -8.69
CA LYS A 50 5.37 -17.42 -8.94
C LYS A 50 4.81 -17.42 -10.36
N TYR A 51 4.46 -16.25 -10.90
CA TYR A 51 3.64 -16.14 -12.11
C TYR A 51 4.30 -15.46 -13.30
N ALA A 52 5.43 -14.81 -13.11
CA ALA A 52 5.95 -13.93 -14.16
C ALA A 52 7.39 -14.21 -14.51
N ASP A 53 7.59 -14.94 -15.61
CA ASP A 53 8.93 -15.23 -16.15
C ASP A 53 9.64 -13.99 -16.69
N LYS A 54 8.94 -12.87 -16.88
CA LYS A 54 9.47 -11.69 -17.57
C LYS A 54 9.58 -10.42 -16.73
N GLN A 55 9.17 -10.46 -15.45
CA GLN A 55 9.24 -9.28 -14.60
C GLN A 55 10.59 -9.20 -13.89
N LYS A 56 11.06 -7.96 -13.72
CA LYS A 56 12.36 -7.69 -13.12
C LYS A 56 12.17 -7.21 -11.69
N PRO A 57 12.38 -8.06 -10.67
CA PRO A 57 12.24 -7.67 -9.26
C PRO A 57 13.10 -6.47 -8.88
N GLU A 58 14.21 -6.25 -9.58
CA GLU A 58 15.14 -5.14 -9.33
C GLU A 58 14.47 -3.78 -9.41
N LYS A 59 13.47 -3.63 -10.27
CA LYS A 59 12.78 -2.34 -10.46
C LYS A 59 12.02 -1.91 -9.22
N ILE A 60 11.38 -2.86 -8.53
CA ILE A 60 10.65 -2.54 -7.31
C ILE A 60 11.57 -2.36 -6.11
N MET A 61 12.72 -3.05 -6.12
CA MET A 61 13.69 -2.97 -5.03
C MET A 61 14.38 -1.62 -4.92
N VAL A 62 14.30 -0.76 -5.95
CA VAL A 62 14.86 0.60 -5.89
C VAL A 62 13.92 1.62 -5.26
N LEU A 63 12.66 1.26 -5.02
CA LEU A 63 11.70 2.14 -4.35
C LEU A 63 12.01 2.22 -2.85
N ASP A 64 11.58 3.32 -2.23
CA ASP A 64 11.64 3.46 -0.78
C ASP A 64 10.68 2.48 -0.11
N VAL A 65 11.22 1.59 0.72
CA VAL A 65 10.44 0.56 1.41
C VAL A 65 10.37 0.91 2.90
N MET A 66 9.13 1.01 3.40
CA MET A 66 8.87 1.28 4.81
C MET A 66 8.74 -0.05 5.57
N ASP A 67 9.61 -0.26 6.56
CA ASP A 67 9.56 -1.46 7.39
C ASP A 67 8.31 -1.45 8.27
N PHE A 68 7.75 -2.63 8.50
CA PHE A 68 6.67 -2.81 9.47
C PHE A 68 7.30 -2.91 10.87
N THR A 69 7.10 -1.87 11.67
CA THR A 69 7.78 -1.73 12.96
C THR A 69 6.92 -2.21 14.14
N LYS A 70 7.51 -2.23 15.32
CA LYS A 70 6.80 -2.50 16.58
C LYS A 70 5.66 -1.50 16.79
N GLU A 71 5.89 -0.22 16.49
CA GLU A 71 4.88 0.84 16.60
C GLU A 71 3.73 0.61 15.63
N ASP A 72 4.05 0.17 14.42
CA ASP A 72 3.04 -0.18 13.41
C ASP A 72 2.20 -1.38 13.87
N ALA A 73 2.83 -2.39 14.47
CA ALA A 73 2.12 -3.55 15.00
C ALA A 73 1.14 -3.15 16.12
N ALA A 74 1.59 -2.27 17.02
CA ALA A 74 0.74 -1.79 18.11
C ALA A 74 -0.48 -1.02 17.59
N LEU A 75 -0.28 -0.13 16.61
CA LEU A 75 -1.36 0.63 16.01
C LEU A 75 -2.30 -0.26 15.21
N SER A 76 -1.77 -1.16 14.37
CA SER A 76 -2.59 -2.02 13.52
C SER A 76 -3.52 -2.92 14.34
N ALA A 77 -3.05 -3.46 15.46
CA ALA A 77 -3.88 -4.25 16.37
C ALA A 77 -5.05 -3.44 16.93
N ARG A 78 -4.81 -2.19 17.32
CA ARG A 78 -5.89 -1.30 17.81
C ARG A 78 -6.88 -0.94 16.70
N LEU A 79 -6.40 -0.66 15.50
CA LEU A 79 -7.26 -0.36 14.35
C LEU A 79 -8.17 -1.53 14.01
N GLU A 80 -7.62 -2.74 14.00
CA GLU A 80 -8.38 -3.95 13.70
C GLU A 80 -9.49 -4.18 14.73
N VAL A 81 -9.17 -4.11 16.03
CA VAL A 81 -10.14 -4.27 17.10
C VAL A 81 -11.22 -3.19 17.05
N LYS A 82 -10.83 -1.94 16.84
CA LYS A 82 -11.78 -0.81 16.73
C LYS A 82 -12.75 -1.02 15.56
N ALA A 83 -12.26 -1.49 14.42
CA ALA A 83 -13.12 -1.78 13.27
C ALA A 83 -14.09 -2.94 13.57
N GLU A 84 -13.62 -4.00 14.19
CA GLU A 84 -14.48 -5.14 14.60
C GLU A 84 -15.59 -4.72 15.54
N LYS A 85 -15.29 -3.86 16.52
CA LYS A 85 -16.29 -3.35 17.49
C LYS A 85 -17.36 -2.50 16.83
N LYS A 86 -17.06 -1.87 15.70
CA LYS A 86 -18.04 -1.10 14.92
C LYS A 86 -18.81 -1.97 13.92
N GLY A 87 -18.57 -3.29 13.90
CA GLY A 87 -19.18 -4.22 12.97
C GLY A 87 -18.51 -4.26 11.60
N ASN A 88 -17.36 -3.61 11.44
CA ASN A 88 -16.60 -3.57 10.20
C ASN A 88 -15.38 -4.49 10.32
N LYS A 89 -15.52 -5.72 9.84
CA LYS A 89 -14.39 -6.63 9.81
C LYS A 89 -13.48 -6.23 8.64
N VAL A 90 -12.27 -5.77 8.96
CA VAL A 90 -11.26 -5.42 7.95
C VAL A 90 -10.20 -6.51 7.86
N PRO A 91 -9.63 -6.77 6.67
CA PRO A 91 -8.51 -7.67 6.56
C PRO A 91 -7.33 -7.18 7.41
N ARG A 92 -6.70 -8.11 8.13
CA ARG A 92 -5.56 -7.78 8.99
C ARG A 92 -4.43 -7.10 8.23
N PHE A 93 -4.16 -7.56 7.02
CA PHE A 93 -3.14 -6.99 6.15
C PHE A 93 -3.42 -5.50 5.87
N ASP A 94 -4.68 -5.15 5.60
CA ASP A 94 -5.07 -3.76 5.34
C ASP A 94 -4.89 -2.87 6.58
N ALA A 95 -5.20 -3.39 7.76
CA ALA A 95 -4.96 -2.69 9.03
C ALA A 95 -3.46 -2.43 9.23
N MET A 96 -2.61 -3.38 8.87
CA MET A 96 -1.16 -3.24 8.95
C MET A 96 -0.65 -2.15 8.01
N ILE A 97 -1.12 -2.14 6.77
CA ILE A 97 -0.75 -1.10 5.78
C ILE A 97 -1.21 0.28 6.24
N ALA A 98 -2.45 0.38 6.72
CA ALA A 98 -3.00 1.62 7.26
C ALA A 98 -2.15 2.16 8.41
N ALA A 99 -1.72 1.30 9.32
CA ALA A 99 -0.89 1.68 10.45
C ALA A 99 0.45 2.28 10.02
N VAL A 100 1.09 1.70 9.01
CA VAL A 100 2.34 2.21 8.47
C VAL A 100 2.15 3.63 7.92
N ALA A 101 1.09 3.85 7.15
CA ALA A 101 0.77 5.16 6.58
C ALA A 101 0.48 6.20 7.66
N ILE A 102 -0.37 5.85 8.63
CA ILE A 102 -0.77 6.75 9.72
C ILE A 102 0.44 7.17 10.55
N ASN A 103 1.28 6.22 10.98
CA ASN A 103 2.44 6.52 11.82
C ASN A 103 3.45 7.44 11.15
N ARG A 104 3.50 7.45 9.83
CA ARG A 104 4.45 8.27 9.07
C ARG A 104 3.83 9.55 8.51
N GLY A 105 2.51 9.71 8.65
CA GLY A 105 1.80 10.84 8.06
C GLY A 105 1.76 10.79 6.53
N PHE A 106 1.83 9.60 5.94
CA PHE A 106 1.75 9.41 4.50
C PHE A 106 0.32 9.21 4.05
N LYS A 107 -0.02 9.67 2.86
CA LYS A 107 -1.28 9.31 2.22
C LYS A 107 -1.18 7.93 1.59
N LEU A 108 -2.22 7.13 1.72
CA LEU A 108 -2.30 5.81 1.10
C LEU A 108 -2.97 5.92 -0.27
N PHE A 109 -2.32 5.41 -1.30
CA PHE A 109 -2.91 5.28 -2.63
C PHE A 109 -3.33 3.81 -2.84
N THR A 110 -4.61 3.58 -2.94
CA THR A 110 -5.21 2.27 -3.20
C THR A 110 -6.37 2.40 -4.17
N PHE A 111 -6.61 1.37 -4.96
CA PHE A 111 -7.82 1.28 -5.78
C PHE A 111 -9.00 0.66 -5.01
N ASN A 112 -8.75 0.07 -3.84
CA ASN A 112 -9.75 -0.55 -2.97
C ASN A 112 -10.09 0.37 -1.79
N LYS A 113 -10.54 1.57 -2.06
CA LYS A 113 -10.82 2.58 -1.01
C LYS A 113 -11.81 2.08 0.04
N ASP A 114 -12.77 1.25 -0.35
CA ASP A 114 -13.79 0.71 0.55
C ASP A 114 -13.18 -0.13 1.68
N HIS A 115 -12.06 -0.80 1.43
CA HIS A 115 -11.35 -1.58 2.45
C HIS A 115 -10.75 -0.69 3.55
N PHE A 116 -10.54 0.59 3.26
CA PHE A 116 -9.85 1.53 4.15
C PHE A 116 -10.76 2.61 4.73
N ASP A 117 -12.03 2.65 4.35
CA ASP A 117 -12.99 3.68 4.81
C ASP A 117 -13.20 3.68 6.32
N GLY A 118 -13.01 2.54 6.98
CA GLY A 118 -13.18 2.42 8.43
C GLY A 118 -12.04 2.99 9.26
N PHE A 119 -10.95 3.42 8.64
CA PHE A 119 -9.79 3.96 9.34
C PHE A 119 -9.82 5.49 9.31
N GLU A 120 -10.47 6.09 10.31
CA GLU A 120 -10.71 7.55 10.36
C GLU A 120 -9.43 8.39 10.33
N GLU A 121 -8.33 7.87 10.85
CA GLU A 121 -7.05 8.58 10.95
C GLU A 121 -6.22 8.48 9.65
N LEU A 122 -6.65 7.66 8.71
CA LEU A 122 -5.93 7.42 7.46
C LEU A 122 -6.33 8.44 6.40
N ASP A 123 -5.33 9.10 5.82
CA ASP A 123 -5.53 9.95 4.65
C ASP A 123 -5.35 9.12 3.38
N LEU A 124 -6.33 9.18 2.49
CA LEU A 124 -6.26 8.56 1.16
C LEU A 124 -5.85 9.59 0.11
N PHE A 125 -5.02 9.10 -0.81
CA PHE A 125 -4.58 9.90 -1.96
C PHE A 125 -5.59 9.89 -3.10
#